data_104d4e935b80159d5298ed60abca66fe
#
_entry.id   104d4e935b80159d5298ed60abca66fe
#
_cell.length_a   1.000
_cell.length_b   1.000
_cell.length_c   1.000
_cell.angle_alpha   90.00
_cell.angle_beta   90.00
_cell.angle_gamma   90.00
#
_symmetry.space_group_name_H-M   'P 1'
#
loop_
_entity.id
_entity.type
_entity.pdbx_description
1 polymer ?
#
loop_
_entity_poly.entity_id
_entity_poly.type
_entity_poly.pdbx_seq_one_letter_code
_entity_poly.pdbx_strand_id
1 'polypeptide(L)'
;MITVVTKLENKTEKDFKNEINKTSGLKNIDFIIYKDEKESLSKLYNKAIENSKYNIIVFINENVEFRTLSWGYKLLKNFERNSEYGILGIVGSKEINENGIWEQNVVKLYGNVSNRDENTKEVKEVTYSNSFNNNIEEVIILDNRMFAINKNKINKLFDTNYNDKYFCYTDFFINNYINNVKIGIMPNIKIIYNIEKLNFSNFENAKNLFIHKINKHLPITLKVKIPYDNIKIKINNEPKVSIIILTKDKYELISKCLESIINKTLYKNYTIYVADTGSSIEVKNKLKENFIAQNSDKIKLIEYDYYNFAKINNDMVKNHIDKDSELILFSNNDIELINDSISIMVQAYINNKKNAGTIGCRLHYADGYLQHLGIKIIKHINDNNYAFAHVGVTYDFKKIQCNSIIQNHGNTAAFVLISKNLFEKYNGFNENYQVCFEDVELNLMALIDNKINYTCTNAVNYHYESQTRGRSVKIEDYNRICDFVRNNNLIF
;
A
#
# COMPACT_ATOMS: atom_id res chain seq x y z
N MET A 1 -22.86 17.55 21.27
CA MET A 1 -22.07 18.28 22.28
C MET A 1 -20.68 17.69 22.31
N ILE A 2 -19.66 18.52 22.49
CA ILE A 2 -18.23 18.14 22.43
C ILE A 2 -17.46 18.70 23.65
N THR A 3 -16.38 18.02 24.04
CA THR A 3 -15.33 18.57 24.89
C THR A 3 -14.17 19.02 24.00
N VAL A 4 -13.74 20.26 24.07
CA VAL A 4 -12.57 20.81 23.35
C VAL A 4 -11.37 20.84 24.29
N VAL A 5 -10.27 20.24 23.84
CA VAL A 5 -9.02 20.12 24.59
C VAL A 5 -7.91 20.88 23.86
N THR A 6 -7.18 21.71 24.56
CA THR A 6 -6.00 22.40 24.04
C THR A 6 -4.95 22.64 25.11
N LYS A 7 -3.70 22.81 24.69
CA LYS A 7 -2.63 23.42 25.50
C LYS A 7 -2.27 24.76 24.86
N LEU A 8 -2.37 25.83 25.63
CA LEU A 8 -2.06 27.18 25.19
C LEU A 8 -0.65 27.58 25.66
N GLU A 9 0.12 28.12 24.72
CA GLU A 9 1.46 28.68 24.96
C GLU A 9 1.44 30.21 24.72
N ASN A 10 0.78 30.67 23.68
CA ASN A 10 0.78 32.07 23.22
C ASN A 10 -0.60 32.72 23.25
N LYS A 11 -1.68 31.96 23.10
CA LYS A 11 -3.06 32.47 23.05
C LYS A 11 -3.67 32.64 24.46
N THR A 12 -4.56 33.60 24.63
CA THR A 12 -5.35 33.67 25.86
C THR A 12 -6.52 32.70 25.84
N GLU A 13 -6.95 32.20 27.00
CA GLU A 13 -8.14 31.33 27.05
C GLU A 13 -9.39 32.03 26.53
N LYS A 14 -9.53 33.32 26.80
CA LYS A 14 -10.67 34.11 26.34
C LYS A 14 -10.74 34.16 24.82
N ASP A 15 -9.60 34.44 24.14
CA ASP A 15 -9.54 34.55 22.69
C ASP A 15 -9.79 33.19 22.05
N PHE A 16 -9.17 32.13 22.58
CA PHE A 16 -9.39 30.77 22.10
C PHE A 16 -10.87 30.35 22.23
N LYS A 17 -11.48 30.50 23.40
CA LYS A 17 -12.88 30.18 23.64
C LYS A 17 -13.83 30.99 22.72
N ASN A 18 -13.56 32.26 22.53
CA ASN A 18 -14.36 33.13 21.65
C ASN A 18 -14.31 32.67 20.20
N GLU A 19 -13.13 32.32 19.70
CA GLU A 19 -12.95 31.81 18.34
C GLU A 19 -13.71 30.50 18.13
N ILE A 20 -13.54 29.52 19.05
CA ILE A 20 -14.23 28.25 18.99
C ILE A 20 -15.75 28.42 19.05
N ASN A 21 -16.26 29.21 19.97
CA ASN A 21 -17.69 29.47 20.11
C ASN A 21 -18.29 30.13 18.86
N LYS A 22 -17.55 31.11 18.27
CA LYS A 22 -17.98 31.82 17.07
C LYS A 22 -18.07 30.93 15.82
N THR A 23 -17.16 29.93 15.71
CA THR A 23 -17.01 29.14 14.47
C THR A 23 -17.64 27.76 14.55
N SER A 24 -17.82 27.20 15.73
CA SER A 24 -18.26 25.79 15.91
C SER A 24 -19.72 25.54 15.52
N GLY A 25 -20.61 26.53 15.65
CA GLY A 25 -22.06 26.37 15.46
C GLY A 25 -22.73 25.58 16.61
N LEU A 26 -22.06 25.42 17.74
CA LEU A 26 -22.58 24.69 18.93
C LEU A 26 -22.85 25.66 20.07
N LYS A 27 -23.98 25.46 20.78
CA LYS A 27 -24.36 26.29 21.93
C LYS A 27 -23.65 25.89 23.23
N ASN A 28 -23.35 24.59 23.39
CA ASN A 28 -22.77 24.04 24.61
C ASN A 28 -21.48 23.28 24.27
N ILE A 29 -20.34 23.84 24.65
CA ILE A 29 -19.01 23.23 24.52
C ILE A 29 -18.41 23.16 25.92
N ASP A 30 -17.86 22.01 26.25
CA ASP A 30 -17.02 21.83 27.43
C ASP A 30 -15.56 22.10 27.02
N PHE A 31 -14.81 22.83 27.84
CA PHE A 31 -13.43 23.22 27.59
C PHE A 31 -12.50 22.70 28.65
N ILE A 32 -11.48 21.96 28.25
CA ILE A 32 -10.34 21.57 29.06
C ILE A 32 -9.10 22.25 28.49
N ILE A 33 -8.62 23.29 29.16
CA ILE A 33 -7.52 24.12 28.64
C ILE A 33 -6.37 24.03 29.66
N TYR A 34 -5.21 23.64 29.14
CA TYR A 34 -3.96 23.60 29.88
C TYR A 34 -3.10 24.81 29.53
N LYS A 35 -2.55 25.47 30.52
CA LYS A 35 -1.64 26.61 30.36
C LYS A 35 -0.54 26.50 31.42
N ASP A 36 0.70 26.81 31.03
CA ASP A 36 1.88 26.81 31.93
C ASP A 36 2.13 25.45 32.65
N GLU A 37 1.57 24.36 32.09
CA GLU A 37 1.71 23.03 32.69
C GLU A 37 3.08 22.41 32.36
N LYS A 38 3.76 21.92 33.43
CA LYS A 38 5.05 21.23 33.32
C LYS A 38 4.93 19.75 32.91
N GLU A 39 3.75 19.19 33.00
CA GLU A 39 3.51 17.79 32.64
C GLU A 39 3.61 17.56 31.13
N SER A 40 3.98 16.34 30.76
CA SER A 40 4.02 15.94 29.34
C SER A 40 2.63 16.00 28.69
N LEU A 41 2.58 16.30 27.40
CA LEU A 41 1.34 16.40 26.64
C LEU A 41 0.50 15.12 26.74
N SER A 42 1.15 13.94 26.72
CA SER A 42 0.51 12.64 26.89
C SER A 42 -0.28 12.54 28.18
N LYS A 43 0.32 12.96 29.30
CA LYS A 43 -0.34 12.94 30.61
C LYS A 43 -1.53 13.89 30.69
N LEU A 44 -1.36 15.10 30.12
CA LEU A 44 -2.44 16.10 30.09
C LEU A 44 -3.62 15.61 29.25
N TYR A 45 -3.35 15.01 28.09
CA TYR A 45 -4.38 14.51 27.20
C TYR A 45 -5.11 13.29 27.78
N ASN A 46 -4.40 12.40 28.47
CA ASN A 46 -5.04 11.28 29.18
C ASN A 46 -5.98 11.78 30.28
N LYS A 47 -5.55 12.77 31.08
CA LYS A 47 -6.42 13.42 32.06
C LYS A 47 -7.64 14.08 31.42
N ALA A 48 -7.46 14.70 30.23
CA ALA A 48 -8.57 15.31 29.51
C ALA A 48 -9.58 14.26 29.01
N ILE A 49 -9.11 13.11 28.51
CA ILE A 49 -9.97 12.01 28.10
C ILE A 49 -10.79 11.49 29.28
N GLU A 50 -10.15 11.28 30.42
CA GLU A 50 -10.79 10.81 31.66
C GLU A 50 -11.86 11.79 32.16
N ASN A 51 -11.51 13.07 32.26
CA ASN A 51 -12.34 14.13 32.85
C ASN A 51 -13.34 14.78 31.89
N SER A 52 -13.32 14.38 30.60
CA SER A 52 -14.20 14.98 29.57
C SER A 52 -15.68 14.73 29.86
N LYS A 53 -16.47 15.80 29.75
CA LYS A 53 -17.93 15.74 29.94
C LYS A 53 -18.66 14.98 28.83
N TYR A 54 -18.14 15.02 27.60
CA TYR A 54 -18.79 14.43 26.44
C TYR A 54 -17.96 13.33 25.79
N ASN A 55 -18.62 12.40 25.11
CA ASN A 55 -17.94 11.28 24.46
C ASN A 55 -17.10 11.69 23.24
N ILE A 56 -17.48 12.78 22.57
CA ILE A 56 -16.70 13.33 21.47
C ILE A 56 -15.76 14.41 22.04
N ILE A 57 -14.47 14.14 21.97
CA ILE A 57 -13.40 15.01 22.45
C ILE A 57 -12.61 15.49 21.24
N VAL A 58 -12.40 16.80 21.16
CA VAL A 58 -11.70 17.44 20.03
C VAL A 58 -10.41 18.06 20.56
N PHE A 59 -9.29 17.55 20.09
CA PHE A 59 -7.97 18.12 20.37
C PHE A 59 -7.63 19.13 19.28
N ILE A 60 -7.33 20.36 19.68
CA ILE A 60 -7.08 21.48 18.77
C ILE A 60 -5.76 22.16 19.18
N ASN A 61 -4.81 22.25 18.25
CA ASN A 61 -3.62 23.08 18.43
C ASN A 61 -4.04 24.56 18.43
N GLU A 62 -3.46 25.38 19.31
CA GLU A 62 -3.80 26.80 19.45
C GLU A 62 -3.62 27.62 18.16
N ASN A 63 -2.77 27.17 17.24
CA ASN A 63 -2.48 27.82 15.97
C ASN A 63 -3.47 27.47 14.84
N VAL A 64 -4.51 26.72 15.14
CA VAL A 64 -5.59 26.39 14.19
C VAL A 64 -6.64 27.48 14.18
N GLU A 65 -6.98 27.94 12.96
CA GLU A 65 -8.14 28.80 12.69
C GLU A 65 -9.13 28.05 11.79
N PHE A 66 -10.41 28.05 12.13
CA PHE A 66 -11.42 27.37 11.32
C PHE A 66 -11.93 28.26 10.20
N ARG A 67 -11.76 27.79 8.95
CA ARG A 67 -12.41 28.41 7.75
C ARG A 67 -13.84 27.94 7.58
N THR A 68 -14.14 26.73 8.05
CA THR A 68 -15.47 26.14 7.93
C THR A 68 -16.34 26.61 9.09
N LEU A 69 -17.37 27.39 8.80
CA LEU A 69 -18.40 27.73 9.80
C LEU A 69 -19.22 26.49 10.18
N SER A 70 -19.66 26.44 11.43
CA SER A 70 -20.41 25.32 12.01
C SER A 70 -19.63 24.01 11.95
N TRP A 71 -18.31 24.06 12.05
CA TRP A 71 -17.44 22.90 12.00
C TRP A 71 -17.76 21.85 13.10
N GLY A 72 -18.12 22.30 14.29
CA GLY A 72 -18.48 21.41 15.39
C GLY A 72 -19.76 20.61 15.12
N TYR A 73 -20.76 21.23 14.48
CA TYR A 73 -21.94 20.55 14.03
C TYR A 73 -21.61 19.53 12.92
N LYS A 74 -20.76 19.92 11.95
CA LYS A 74 -20.32 19.00 10.89
C LYS A 74 -19.51 17.81 11.45
N LEU A 75 -18.67 18.06 12.44
CA LEU A 75 -17.92 17.00 13.14
C LEU A 75 -18.88 15.97 13.77
N LEU A 76 -19.86 16.43 14.52
CA LEU A 76 -20.85 15.55 15.14
C LEU A 76 -21.63 14.73 14.09
N LYS A 77 -21.99 15.36 12.98
CA LYS A 77 -22.64 14.66 11.85
C LYS A 77 -21.73 13.64 11.17
N ASN A 78 -20.43 13.90 11.08
CA ASN A 78 -19.47 12.91 10.58
C ASN A 78 -19.42 11.67 11.46
N PHE A 79 -19.35 11.79 12.78
CA PHE A 79 -19.42 10.66 13.70
C PHE A 79 -20.76 9.94 13.71
N GLU A 80 -21.88 10.67 13.54
CA GLU A 80 -23.22 10.09 13.49
C GLU A 80 -23.42 9.23 12.24
N ARG A 81 -23.02 9.76 11.07
CA ARG A 81 -23.20 9.08 9.78
C ARG A 81 -22.20 7.95 9.53
N ASN A 82 -21.05 8.03 10.14
CA ASN A 82 -19.95 7.07 10.01
C ASN A 82 -19.56 6.54 11.39
N SER A 83 -20.54 5.89 12.01
CA SER A 83 -20.45 5.48 13.41
C SER A 83 -19.34 4.44 13.67
N GLU A 84 -18.78 3.81 12.64
CA GLU A 84 -17.67 2.86 12.74
C GLU A 84 -16.34 3.51 13.09
N TYR A 85 -16.15 4.82 12.82
CA TYR A 85 -14.91 5.51 13.13
C TYR A 85 -14.80 5.87 14.61
N GLY A 86 -13.62 5.61 15.18
CA GLY A 86 -13.27 6.04 16.54
C GLY A 86 -12.51 7.35 16.59
N ILE A 87 -11.78 7.68 15.53
CA ILE A 87 -10.92 8.87 15.45
C ILE A 87 -11.11 9.54 14.09
N LEU A 88 -11.29 10.86 14.07
CA LEU A 88 -11.43 11.67 12.85
C LEU A 88 -10.50 12.88 12.89
N GLY A 89 -9.87 13.23 11.76
CA GLY A 89 -8.96 14.38 11.63
C GLY A 89 -9.06 15.07 10.30
N ILE A 90 -8.06 15.90 9.97
CA ILE A 90 -8.06 16.77 8.78
C ILE A 90 -7.05 16.29 7.73
N VAL A 91 -5.86 15.90 8.15
CA VAL A 91 -4.79 15.39 7.28
C VAL A 91 -4.22 14.11 7.90
N GLY A 92 -3.81 13.18 7.07
CA GLY A 92 -3.21 11.92 7.53
C GLY A 92 -2.63 11.09 6.40
N SER A 93 -2.22 9.87 6.72
CA SER A 93 -1.61 8.95 5.77
C SER A 93 -2.19 7.55 5.87
N LYS A 94 -2.18 6.85 4.75
CA LYS A 94 -2.48 5.41 4.67
C LYS A 94 -1.25 4.53 4.90
N GLU A 95 -0.09 5.13 5.11
CA GLU A 95 1.18 4.42 5.26
C GLU A 95 2.07 5.08 6.30
N ILE A 96 2.78 4.26 7.06
CA ILE A 96 3.95 4.65 7.85
C ILE A 96 5.09 3.71 7.49
N ASN A 97 6.25 4.28 7.16
CA ASN A 97 7.41 3.52 6.70
C ASN A 97 8.23 2.90 7.86
N GLU A 98 9.28 2.17 7.52
CA GLU A 98 10.15 1.49 8.48
C GLU A 98 10.85 2.43 9.45
N ASN A 99 11.06 3.70 9.08
CA ASN A 99 11.68 4.71 9.94
C ASN A 99 10.69 5.46 10.86
N GLY A 100 9.41 5.10 10.81
CA GLY A 100 8.37 5.68 11.66
C GLY A 100 7.91 7.09 11.25
N ILE A 101 8.29 7.58 10.07
CA ILE A 101 7.92 8.91 9.57
C ILE A 101 6.92 8.75 8.43
N TRP A 102 5.71 9.27 8.61
CA TRP A 102 4.61 9.07 7.68
C TRP A 102 4.48 10.18 6.62
N GLU A 103 5.07 11.38 6.84
CA GLU A 103 4.98 12.49 5.89
C GLU A 103 5.93 12.39 4.70
N GLN A 104 6.89 11.47 4.72
CA GLN A 104 7.91 11.35 3.66
C GLN A 104 7.33 10.95 2.30
N ASN A 105 6.25 10.17 2.29
CA ASN A 105 5.60 9.78 1.06
C ASN A 105 4.39 10.68 0.75
N VAL A 106 4.63 11.82 0.13
CA VAL A 106 3.60 12.83 -0.17
C VAL A 106 2.42 12.27 -0.97
N VAL A 107 2.66 11.26 -1.81
CA VAL A 107 1.60 10.61 -2.62
C VAL A 107 0.63 9.82 -1.74
N LYS A 108 1.03 9.43 -0.54
CA LYS A 108 0.21 8.70 0.43
C LYS A 108 -0.43 9.59 1.49
N LEU A 109 -0.25 10.90 1.39
CA LEU A 109 -0.92 11.87 2.24
C LEU A 109 -2.30 12.20 1.69
N TYR A 110 -3.26 12.40 2.60
CA TYR A 110 -4.66 12.70 2.30
C TYR A 110 -5.13 13.89 3.14
N GLY A 111 -6.08 14.62 2.61
CA GLY A 111 -6.69 15.77 3.28
C GLY A 111 -6.32 17.11 2.67
N ASN A 112 -6.83 18.19 3.27
CA ASN A 112 -6.63 19.54 2.82
C ASN A 112 -6.42 20.48 4.02
N VAL A 113 -5.36 21.26 3.97
CA VAL A 113 -5.03 22.27 4.98
C VAL A 113 -4.50 23.52 4.32
N SER A 114 -4.82 24.67 4.86
CA SER A 114 -4.18 25.93 4.47
C SER A 114 -3.11 26.29 5.49
N ASN A 115 -1.91 26.56 5.04
CA ASN A 115 -0.81 27.01 5.89
C ASN A 115 -0.62 28.52 5.74
N ARG A 116 -0.48 29.24 6.87
CA ARG A 116 -0.14 30.66 6.86
C ARG A 116 1.34 30.82 7.19
N ASP A 117 2.06 31.51 6.33
CA ASP A 117 3.45 31.89 6.56
C ASP A 117 3.52 33.00 7.62
N GLU A 118 4.38 32.84 8.62
CA GLU A 118 4.50 33.82 9.72
C GLU A 118 5.01 35.19 9.27
N ASN A 119 5.87 35.23 8.26
CA ASN A 119 6.54 36.44 7.81
C ASN A 119 5.69 37.20 6.77
N THR A 120 5.23 36.48 5.73
CA THR A 120 4.49 37.07 4.63
C THR A 120 2.99 37.19 4.87
N LYS A 121 2.46 36.47 5.88
CA LYS A 121 1.03 36.30 6.18
C LYS A 121 0.24 35.67 5.03
N GLU A 122 0.90 35.22 3.97
CA GLU A 122 0.25 34.51 2.87
C GLU A 122 -0.34 33.19 3.35
N VAL A 123 -1.54 32.88 2.82
CA VAL A 123 -2.22 31.61 3.08
C VAL A 123 -2.11 30.74 1.83
N LYS A 124 -1.39 29.63 1.93
CA LYS A 124 -1.27 28.65 0.84
C LYS A 124 -2.08 27.41 1.18
N GLU A 125 -3.01 27.04 0.29
CA GLU A 125 -3.77 25.80 0.40
C GLU A 125 -2.92 24.63 -0.09
N VAL A 126 -2.80 23.59 0.72
CA VAL A 126 -2.09 22.36 0.40
C VAL A 126 -3.12 21.23 0.38
N THR A 127 -3.38 20.71 -0.81
CA THR A 127 -4.25 19.56 -1.00
C THR A 127 -3.37 18.32 -1.23
N TYR A 128 -3.47 17.36 -0.33
CA TYR A 128 -2.83 16.06 -0.45
C TYR A 128 -3.84 15.08 -1.06
N SER A 129 -3.44 14.34 -2.09
CA SER A 129 -4.25 13.34 -2.83
C SER A 129 -5.76 13.64 -2.91
N ASN A 130 -6.28 13.59 -4.09
CA ASN A 130 -7.64 13.97 -4.43
C ASN A 130 -8.73 13.16 -3.69
N SER A 131 -9.10 13.58 -2.49
CA SER A 131 -10.38 13.19 -1.92
C SER A 131 -11.49 14.08 -2.51
N PHE A 132 -11.82 13.87 -3.78
CA PHE A 132 -12.92 14.61 -4.43
C PHE A 132 -14.33 14.15 -3.99
N ASN A 133 -14.41 13.18 -3.09
CA ASN A 133 -15.67 12.71 -2.54
C ASN A 133 -15.89 13.32 -1.15
N ASN A 134 -17.12 13.77 -0.88
CA ASN A 134 -17.54 14.25 0.46
C ASN A 134 -17.59 13.12 1.54
N ASN A 135 -16.99 11.98 1.27
CA ASN A 135 -16.92 10.84 2.18
C ASN A 135 -15.67 10.91 3.04
N ILE A 136 -15.74 10.32 4.23
CA ILE A 136 -14.55 10.13 5.07
C ILE A 136 -13.59 9.21 4.35
N GLU A 137 -12.32 9.62 4.29
CA GLU A 137 -11.23 8.81 3.77
C GLU A 137 -10.53 8.06 4.91
N GLU A 138 -10.53 6.74 4.87
CA GLU A 138 -9.90 5.91 5.91
C GLU A 138 -8.36 6.02 5.80
N VAL A 139 -7.71 6.21 6.96
CA VAL A 139 -6.26 6.34 7.11
C VAL A 139 -5.78 5.58 8.34
N ILE A 140 -4.47 5.44 8.52
CA ILE A 140 -3.89 4.78 9.71
C ILE A 140 -3.33 5.77 10.73
N ILE A 141 -3.06 6.99 10.30
CA ILE A 141 -2.45 8.04 11.11
C ILE A 141 -2.98 9.41 10.70
N LEU A 142 -3.04 10.32 11.65
CA LEU A 142 -3.43 11.71 11.45
C LEU A 142 -2.32 12.68 11.88
N ASP A 143 -2.41 13.91 11.41
CA ASP A 143 -1.61 14.99 11.96
C ASP A 143 -2.20 15.50 13.30
N ASN A 144 -1.41 16.29 14.01
CA ASN A 144 -1.74 16.77 15.34
C ASN A 144 -2.40 18.15 15.37
N ARG A 145 -2.69 18.76 14.22
CA ARG A 145 -3.28 20.10 14.15
C ARG A 145 -4.69 20.14 14.75
N MET A 146 -5.51 19.21 14.28
CA MET A 146 -6.87 19.04 14.79
C MET A 146 -7.34 17.60 14.55
N PHE A 147 -7.73 16.91 15.60
CA PHE A 147 -8.39 15.61 15.52
C PHE A 147 -9.43 15.47 16.63
N ALA A 148 -10.35 14.55 16.43
CA ALA A 148 -11.40 14.25 17.40
C ALA A 148 -11.48 12.74 17.63
N ILE A 149 -11.78 12.36 18.86
CA ILE A 149 -11.99 10.98 19.26
C ILE A 149 -13.41 10.77 19.81
N ASN A 150 -13.92 9.57 19.61
CA ASN A 150 -15.02 9.05 20.41
C ASN A 150 -14.43 8.20 21.53
N LYS A 151 -14.46 8.69 22.77
CA LYS A 151 -13.80 8.01 23.91
C LYS A 151 -14.30 6.60 24.19
N ASN A 152 -15.51 6.26 23.74
CA ASN A 152 -16.07 4.92 23.88
C ASN A 152 -15.55 3.95 22.82
N LYS A 153 -14.79 4.42 21.82
CA LYS A 153 -14.30 3.63 20.69
C LYS A 153 -12.78 3.56 20.56
N ILE A 154 -12.06 4.36 21.34
CA ILE A 154 -10.61 4.22 21.40
C ILE A 154 -10.24 3.06 22.34
N ASN A 155 -9.19 2.33 21.98
CA ASN A 155 -8.72 1.16 22.72
C ASN A 155 -7.40 1.42 23.46
N LYS A 156 -6.71 2.53 23.15
CA LYS A 156 -5.43 2.92 23.75
C LYS A 156 -5.42 4.40 24.08
N LEU A 157 -4.82 4.72 25.21
CA LEU A 157 -4.50 6.08 25.65
C LEU A 157 -3.12 6.49 25.12
N PHE A 158 -2.75 7.76 25.30
CA PHE A 158 -1.42 8.26 24.97
C PHE A 158 -0.36 7.62 25.86
N ASP A 159 0.74 7.17 25.28
CA ASP A 159 1.86 6.63 26.06
C ASP A 159 2.66 7.77 26.72
N THR A 160 2.75 7.71 28.03
CA THR A 160 3.37 8.77 28.86
C THR A 160 4.91 8.74 28.85
N ASN A 161 5.52 7.77 28.18
CA ASN A 161 6.98 7.69 28.01
C ASN A 161 7.50 8.65 26.93
N TYR A 162 6.63 9.20 26.07
CA TYR A 162 7.04 10.18 25.07
C TYR A 162 7.07 11.59 25.65
N ASN A 163 8.24 12.22 25.54
CA ASN A 163 8.44 13.64 25.82
C ASN A 163 8.45 14.50 24.54
N ASP A 164 8.35 13.89 23.38
CA ASP A 164 8.27 14.51 22.07
C ASP A 164 6.82 14.58 21.58
N LYS A 165 6.43 15.72 21.03
CA LYS A 165 5.06 15.94 20.54
C LYS A 165 4.74 15.03 19.34
N TYR A 166 5.68 14.83 18.41
CA TYR A 166 5.46 14.10 17.15
C TYR A 166 5.15 12.62 17.41
N PHE A 167 6.04 11.91 18.10
CA PHE A 167 5.87 10.46 18.31
C PHE A 167 4.81 10.11 19.36
N CYS A 168 4.47 11.05 20.26
CA CYS A 168 3.32 10.90 21.15
C CYS A 168 2.01 10.69 20.35
N TYR A 169 1.77 11.49 19.31
CA TYR A 169 0.60 11.36 18.46
C TYR A 169 0.71 10.16 17.54
N THR A 170 1.87 9.97 16.90
CA THR A 170 2.14 8.83 16.03
C THR A 170 1.86 7.51 16.72
N ASP A 171 2.38 7.32 17.94
CA ASP A 171 2.14 6.14 18.77
C ASP A 171 0.65 5.97 19.10
N PHE A 172 -0.03 7.03 19.48
CA PHE A 172 -1.45 6.99 19.82
C PHE A 172 -2.31 6.51 18.63
N PHE A 173 -2.11 7.09 17.44
CA PHE A 173 -2.89 6.71 16.27
C PHE A 173 -2.58 5.27 15.83
N ILE A 174 -1.31 4.92 15.72
CA ILE A 174 -0.90 3.59 15.26
C ILE A 174 -1.34 2.49 16.24
N ASN A 175 -1.20 2.71 17.55
CA ASN A 175 -1.68 1.73 18.53
C ASN A 175 -3.20 1.55 18.51
N ASN A 176 -3.97 2.62 18.32
CA ASN A 176 -5.41 2.49 18.14
C ASN A 176 -5.76 1.76 16.84
N TYR A 177 -5.09 2.09 15.72
CA TYR A 177 -5.28 1.41 14.44
C TYR A 177 -5.00 -0.10 14.52
N ILE A 178 -3.86 -0.49 15.09
CA ILE A 178 -3.50 -1.92 15.27
C ILE A 178 -4.53 -2.65 16.16
N ASN A 179 -5.16 -1.94 17.09
CA ASN A 179 -6.22 -2.46 17.95
C ASN A 179 -7.64 -2.25 17.36
N ASN A 180 -7.74 -2.21 16.02
CA ASN A 180 -8.99 -2.18 15.24
C ASN A 180 -9.86 -0.92 15.42
N VAL A 181 -9.28 0.22 15.81
CA VAL A 181 -9.98 1.50 15.78
C VAL A 181 -9.87 2.10 14.39
N LYS A 182 -11.00 2.36 13.73
CA LYS A 182 -11.01 3.06 12.45
C LYS A 182 -10.69 4.53 12.63
N ILE A 183 -9.77 5.02 11.78
CA ILE A 183 -9.30 6.40 11.75
C ILE A 183 -9.62 6.98 10.38
N GLY A 184 -10.10 8.23 10.32
CA GLY A 184 -10.50 8.83 9.04
C GLY A 184 -10.28 10.33 8.95
N ILE A 185 -10.30 10.83 7.73
CA ILE A 185 -10.18 12.25 7.39
C ILE A 185 -11.54 12.82 7.02
N MET A 186 -11.85 14.00 7.58
CA MET A 186 -13.07 14.74 7.31
C MET A 186 -12.84 15.74 6.16
N PRO A 187 -13.40 15.51 4.96
CA PRO A 187 -13.17 16.40 3.81
C PRO A 187 -13.91 17.74 3.91
N ASN A 188 -14.95 17.82 4.75
CA ASN A 188 -15.87 18.93 4.86
C ASN A 188 -15.55 19.97 5.94
N ILE A 189 -14.39 19.80 6.63
CA ILE A 189 -13.88 20.76 7.62
C ILE A 189 -12.52 21.27 7.14
N LYS A 190 -12.41 22.58 6.91
CA LYS A 190 -11.20 23.26 6.46
C LYS A 190 -10.65 24.16 7.55
N ILE A 191 -9.34 24.12 7.72
CA ILE A 191 -8.59 24.93 8.69
C ILE A 191 -7.49 25.73 8.02
N ILE A 192 -7.06 26.81 8.67
CA ILE A 192 -5.77 27.46 8.45
C ILE A 192 -4.89 27.12 9.65
N TYR A 193 -3.65 26.77 9.38
CA TYR A 193 -2.64 26.49 10.39
C TYR A 193 -1.50 27.52 10.29
N ASN A 194 -1.25 28.24 11.39
CA ASN A 194 -0.10 29.11 11.50
C ASN A 194 1.12 28.26 11.85
N ILE A 195 2.10 28.19 10.93
CA ILE A 195 3.24 27.29 11.05
C ILE A 195 4.10 27.71 12.24
N GLU A 196 4.36 26.77 13.14
CA GLU A 196 5.31 26.92 14.24
C GLU A 196 6.72 26.48 13.83
N LYS A 197 7.74 27.08 14.46
CA LYS A 197 9.10 26.54 14.42
C LYS A 197 9.15 25.25 15.22
N LEU A 198 9.37 24.13 14.53
CA LEU A 198 9.50 22.84 15.18
C LEU A 198 10.80 22.75 15.99
N ASN A 199 10.68 22.32 17.24
CA ASN A 199 11.82 21.99 18.08
C ASN A 199 12.04 20.48 18.06
N PHE A 200 13.17 20.05 17.51
CA PHE A 200 13.53 18.63 17.32
C PHE A 200 14.45 18.08 18.41
N SER A 201 14.62 18.74 19.56
CA SER A 201 15.63 18.37 20.57
C SER A 201 15.55 16.93 21.09
N ASN A 202 14.37 16.30 21.08
CA ASN A 202 14.15 14.93 21.56
C ASN A 202 13.66 13.97 20.45
N PHE A 203 13.65 14.41 19.20
CA PHE A 203 13.03 13.68 18.08
C PHE A 203 13.65 12.29 17.87
N GLU A 204 14.98 12.18 17.79
CA GLU A 204 15.64 10.89 17.51
C GLU A 204 15.45 9.88 18.66
N ASN A 205 15.46 10.31 19.90
CA ASN A 205 15.21 9.42 21.04
C ASN A 205 13.77 8.89 21.03
N ALA A 206 12.81 9.77 20.77
CA ALA A 206 11.39 9.40 20.67
C ALA A 206 11.13 8.48 19.47
N LYS A 207 11.79 8.72 18.33
CA LYS A 207 11.76 7.87 17.15
C LYS A 207 12.27 6.46 17.45
N ASN A 208 13.44 6.35 18.09
CA ASN A 208 14.02 5.06 18.45
C ASN A 208 13.11 4.28 19.41
N LEU A 209 12.51 4.95 20.38
CA LEU A 209 11.52 4.35 21.30
C LEU A 209 10.31 3.82 20.51
N PHE A 210 9.78 4.63 19.59
CA PHE A 210 8.63 4.25 18.77
C PHE A 210 8.97 3.05 17.88
N ILE A 211 10.08 3.09 17.14
CA ILE A 211 10.51 1.98 16.28
C ILE A 211 10.69 0.70 17.11
N HIS A 212 11.38 0.78 18.25
CA HIS A 212 11.59 -0.41 19.10
C HIS A 212 10.26 -1.03 19.56
N LYS A 213 9.28 -0.17 19.91
CA LYS A 213 7.96 -0.63 20.38
C LYS A 213 7.12 -1.28 19.27
N ILE A 214 7.20 -0.77 18.04
CA ILE A 214 6.28 -1.14 16.94
C ILE A 214 6.99 -1.87 15.80
N ASN A 215 8.27 -2.19 15.89
CA ASN A 215 9.09 -2.79 14.83
C ASN A 215 8.45 -4.01 14.16
N LYS A 216 7.71 -4.84 14.92
CA LYS A 216 7.01 -6.03 14.42
C LYS A 216 5.89 -5.71 13.41
N HIS A 217 5.44 -4.47 13.40
CA HIS A 217 4.34 -4.02 12.58
C HIS A 217 4.78 -3.10 11.44
N LEU A 218 5.97 -2.50 11.52
CA LEU A 218 6.49 -1.58 10.49
C LEU A 218 7.08 -2.35 9.29
N PRO A 219 6.89 -1.87 8.07
CA PRO A 219 6.01 -0.76 7.68
C PRO A 219 4.53 -1.14 7.79
N ILE A 220 3.66 -0.16 8.09
CA ILE A 220 2.21 -0.37 8.14
C ILE A 220 1.57 0.36 6.97
N THR A 221 0.72 -0.33 6.21
CA THR A 221 -0.09 0.27 5.15
C THR A 221 -1.55 -0.12 5.35
N LEU A 222 -2.46 0.84 5.18
CA LEU A 222 -3.90 0.58 5.21
C LEU A 222 -4.25 -0.43 4.12
N LYS A 223 -4.82 -1.55 4.52
CA LYS A 223 -5.26 -2.60 3.59
C LYS A 223 -6.74 -2.39 3.25
N VAL A 224 -7.00 -1.95 2.03
CA VAL A 224 -8.36 -1.76 1.52
C VAL A 224 -8.86 -3.06 0.91
N LYS A 225 -10.02 -3.54 1.38
CA LYS A 225 -10.68 -4.71 0.80
C LYS A 225 -11.18 -4.38 -0.60
N ILE A 226 -10.58 -4.98 -1.60
CA ILE A 226 -10.95 -4.79 -3.00
C ILE A 226 -12.13 -5.70 -3.34
N PRO A 227 -13.24 -5.17 -3.88
CA PRO A 227 -14.33 -6.00 -4.35
C PRO A 227 -13.93 -6.76 -5.62
N TYR A 228 -14.34 -8.01 -5.68
CA TYR A 228 -14.20 -8.89 -6.83
C TYR A 228 -15.40 -9.83 -6.91
N ASP A 229 -15.66 -10.32 -8.12
CA ASP A 229 -16.71 -11.32 -8.30
C ASP A 229 -16.16 -12.72 -7.98
N ASN A 230 -16.87 -13.44 -7.13
CA ASN A 230 -16.58 -14.84 -6.83
C ASN A 230 -17.00 -15.71 -8.03
N ILE A 231 -16.05 -15.98 -8.92
CA ILE A 231 -16.28 -16.88 -10.05
C ILE A 231 -15.86 -18.28 -9.63
N LYS A 232 -16.79 -19.21 -9.66
CA LYS A 232 -16.47 -20.63 -9.49
C LYS A 232 -16.00 -21.17 -10.83
N ILE A 233 -14.72 -21.48 -10.93
CA ILE A 233 -14.10 -22.04 -12.11
C ILE A 233 -14.02 -23.55 -11.95
N LYS A 234 -14.53 -24.29 -12.93
CA LYS A 234 -14.36 -25.73 -13.02
C LYS A 234 -13.46 -26.03 -14.22
N ILE A 235 -12.26 -26.49 -13.95
CA ILE A 235 -11.27 -26.85 -14.97
C ILE A 235 -11.34 -28.36 -15.16
N ASN A 236 -11.62 -28.79 -16.39
CA ASN A 236 -11.76 -30.22 -16.69
C ASN A 236 -10.45 -30.90 -17.08
N ASN A 237 -9.52 -30.21 -17.72
CA ASN A 237 -8.15 -30.67 -17.98
C ASN A 237 -7.20 -29.76 -17.22
N GLU A 238 -6.59 -30.26 -16.18
CA GLU A 238 -5.73 -29.48 -15.28
C GLU A 238 -4.25 -29.56 -15.73
N PRO A 239 -3.76 -28.65 -16.60
CA PRO A 239 -2.34 -28.62 -16.94
C PRO A 239 -1.51 -28.36 -15.71
N LYS A 240 -0.41 -29.08 -15.52
CA LYS A 240 0.45 -28.91 -14.35
C LYS A 240 1.12 -27.54 -14.37
N VAL A 241 0.99 -26.81 -13.26
CA VAL A 241 1.56 -25.46 -13.06
C VAL A 241 2.75 -25.52 -12.11
N SER A 242 3.91 -25.05 -12.55
CA SER A 242 5.03 -24.75 -11.67
C SER A 242 5.02 -23.28 -11.28
N ILE A 243 4.87 -23.00 -9.99
CA ILE A 243 4.88 -21.63 -9.45
C ILE A 243 6.28 -21.36 -8.92
N ILE A 244 6.99 -20.37 -9.48
CA ILE A 244 8.35 -20.01 -9.10
C ILE A 244 8.32 -18.68 -8.34
N ILE A 245 8.90 -18.67 -7.13
CA ILE A 245 8.92 -17.51 -6.24
C ILE A 245 10.36 -17.28 -5.79
N LEU A 246 10.95 -16.15 -6.17
CA LEU A 246 12.27 -15.74 -5.68
C LEU A 246 12.09 -15.00 -4.35
N THR A 247 12.94 -15.33 -3.36
CA THR A 247 12.90 -14.66 -2.05
C THR A 247 14.28 -14.43 -1.47
N LYS A 248 14.40 -13.38 -0.66
CA LYS A 248 15.54 -13.13 0.21
C LYS A 248 15.07 -12.43 1.47
N ASP A 249 15.33 -13.01 2.63
CA ASP A 249 14.88 -12.49 3.92
C ASP A 249 13.36 -12.16 3.93
N LYS A 250 12.93 -11.12 4.68
CA LYS A 250 11.52 -10.63 4.68
C LYS A 250 10.49 -11.77 4.84
N TYR A 251 10.68 -12.57 5.89
CA TYR A 251 9.83 -13.75 6.18
C TYR A 251 8.33 -13.43 6.12
N GLU A 252 7.91 -12.27 6.61
CA GLU A 252 6.52 -11.84 6.65
C GLU A 252 5.90 -11.67 5.26
N LEU A 253 6.70 -11.31 4.25
CA LEU A 253 6.21 -11.18 2.86
C LEU A 253 6.04 -12.56 2.23
N ILE A 254 7.09 -13.38 2.24
CA ILE A 254 7.02 -14.71 1.64
C ILE A 254 5.99 -15.60 2.34
N SER A 255 5.83 -15.52 3.67
CA SER A 255 4.81 -16.27 4.39
C SER A 255 3.40 -15.90 3.96
N LYS A 256 3.08 -14.60 3.85
CA LYS A 256 1.77 -14.13 3.32
C LYS A 256 1.54 -14.59 1.88
N CYS A 257 2.57 -14.54 1.04
CA CYS A 257 2.48 -15.01 -0.34
C CYS A 257 2.10 -16.50 -0.38
N LEU A 258 2.86 -17.35 0.31
CA LEU A 258 2.61 -18.79 0.37
C LEU A 258 1.25 -19.12 0.99
N GLU A 259 0.91 -18.51 2.12
CA GLU A 259 -0.40 -18.69 2.78
C GLU A 259 -1.56 -18.31 1.84
N SER A 260 -1.43 -17.21 1.11
CA SER A 260 -2.47 -16.76 0.20
C SER A 260 -2.64 -17.72 -0.98
N ILE A 261 -1.56 -18.23 -1.54
CA ILE A 261 -1.59 -19.24 -2.61
C ILE A 261 -2.27 -20.52 -2.09
N ILE A 262 -1.84 -21.05 -0.95
CA ILE A 262 -2.40 -22.28 -0.37
C ILE A 262 -3.89 -22.15 -0.05
N ASN A 263 -4.29 -21.02 0.55
CA ASN A 263 -5.64 -20.83 1.08
C ASN A 263 -6.65 -20.33 0.03
N LYS A 264 -6.20 -19.65 -1.02
CA LYS A 264 -7.10 -19.03 -2.02
C LYS A 264 -7.21 -19.84 -3.31
N THR A 265 -6.19 -20.64 -3.65
CA THR A 265 -6.17 -21.39 -4.90
C THR A 265 -7.00 -22.67 -4.79
N LEU A 266 -8.07 -22.74 -5.59
CA LEU A 266 -8.88 -23.93 -5.73
C LEU A 266 -8.27 -24.94 -6.72
N TYR A 267 -7.43 -24.47 -7.64
CA TYR A 267 -6.64 -25.30 -8.54
C TYR A 267 -5.78 -26.29 -7.77
N LYS A 268 -5.68 -27.53 -8.21
CA LYS A 268 -4.99 -28.58 -7.43
C LYS A 268 -3.68 -29.05 -8.02
N ASN A 269 -3.54 -28.99 -9.36
CA ASN A 269 -2.38 -29.52 -10.06
C ASN A 269 -1.24 -28.49 -10.17
N TYR A 270 -0.67 -28.09 -9.01
CA TYR A 270 0.46 -27.18 -8.98
C TYR A 270 1.53 -27.61 -7.99
N THR A 271 2.76 -27.17 -8.24
CA THR A 271 3.91 -27.26 -7.33
C THR A 271 4.54 -25.87 -7.19
N ILE A 272 4.90 -25.47 -5.97
CA ILE A 272 5.57 -24.21 -5.66
C ILE A 272 7.07 -24.46 -5.51
N TYR A 273 7.87 -23.67 -6.16
CA TYR A 273 9.32 -23.66 -6.07
C TYR A 273 9.79 -22.35 -5.50
N VAL A 274 10.27 -22.35 -4.28
CA VAL A 274 10.83 -21.17 -3.61
C VAL A 274 12.34 -21.15 -3.90
N ALA A 275 12.79 -20.15 -4.65
CA ALA A 275 14.20 -19.90 -4.90
C ALA A 275 14.71 -18.90 -3.86
N ASP A 276 15.41 -19.39 -2.83
CA ASP A 276 16.04 -18.56 -1.81
C ASP A 276 17.38 -18.02 -2.31
N THR A 277 17.55 -16.70 -2.31
CA THR A 277 18.72 -16.03 -2.88
C THR A 277 19.66 -15.49 -1.81
N GLY A 278 19.83 -16.23 -0.73
CA GLY A 278 20.76 -15.92 0.36
C GLY A 278 20.09 -15.31 1.59
N SER A 279 18.93 -15.83 1.98
CA SER A 279 18.30 -15.48 3.28
C SER A 279 19.14 -15.95 4.46
N SER A 280 18.91 -15.31 5.61
CA SER A 280 19.48 -15.74 6.89
C SER A 280 19.04 -17.16 7.25
N ILE A 281 19.84 -17.83 8.08
CA ILE A 281 19.53 -19.20 8.51
C ILE A 281 18.22 -19.27 9.30
N GLU A 282 17.91 -18.21 10.04
CA GLU A 282 16.65 -18.09 10.79
C GLU A 282 15.43 -18.11 9.86
N VAL A 283 15.47 -17.30 8.79
CA VAL A 283 14.39 -17.23 7.79
C VAL A 283 14.22 -18.55 7.07
N LYS A 284 15.33 -19.20 6.66
CA LYS A 284 15.31 -20.51 6.01
C LYS A 284 14.69 -21.59 6.91
N ASN A 285 15.04 -21.60 8.20
CA ASN A 285 14.48 -22.55 9.15
C ASN A 285 12.97 -22.34 9.34
N LYS A 286 12.52 -21.07 9.51
CA LYS A 286 11.09 -20.75 9.57
C LYS A 286 10.33 -21.20 8.33
N LEU A 287 10.90 -21.02 7.12
CA LEU A 287 10.28 -21.49 5.88
C LEU A 287 10.20 -23.02 5.84
N LYS A 288 11.26 -23.72 6.23
CA LYS A 288 11.30 -25.19 6.28
C LYS A 288 10.25 -25.74 7.26
N GLU A 289 10.18 -25.20 8.46
CA GLU A 289 9.28 -25.66 9.53
C GLU A 289 7.80 -25.34 9.23
N ASN A 290 7.51 -24.13 8.80
CA ASN A 290 6.13 -23.66 8.71
C ASN A 290 5.44 -23.97 7.37
N PHE A 291 6.21 -24.18 6.29
CA PHE A 291 5.63 -24.40 4.96
C PHE A 291 6.09 -25.71 4.32
N ILE A 292 7.40 -25.98 4.28
CA ILE A 292 7.92 -27.10 3.50
C ILE A 292 7.63 -28.43 4.18
N ALA A 293 7.88 -28.55 5.49
CA ALA A 293 7.62 -29.77 6.24
C ALA A 293 6.13 -30.17 6.22
N GLN A 294 5.23 -29.19 6.19
CA GLN A 294 3.79 -29.41 6.16
C GLN A 294 3.21 -29.65 4.75
N ASN A 295 3.95 -29.28 3.70
CA ASN A 295 3.52 -29.34 2.30
C ASN A 295 4.64 -29.86 1.39
N SER A 296 5.36 -30.89 1.81
CA SER A 296 6.56 -31.40 1.11
C SER A 296 6.27 -31.96 -0.29
N ASP A 297 5.04 -32.33 -0.55
CA ASP A 297 4.55 -32.76 -1.86
C ASP A 297 4.30 -31.57 -2.81
N LYS A 298 4.10 -30.37 -2.27
CA LYS A 298 3.70 -29.18 -3.03
C LYS A 298 4.70 -28.03 -3.00
N ILE A 299 5.59 -27.95 -1.98
CA ILE A 299 6.51 -26.82 -1.84
C ILE A 299 7.94 -27.33 -1.77
N LYS A 300 8.78 -26.84 -2.67
CA LYS A 300 10.21 -27.18 -2.76
C LYS A 300 11.04 -25.92 -2.55
N LEU A 301 12.12 -26.02 -1.76
CA LEU A 301 13.08 -24.93 -1.55
C LEU A 301 14.38 -25.23 -2.29
N ILE A 302 14.80 -24.27 -3.10
CA ILE A 302 16.07 -24.31 -3.84
C ILE A 302 16.90 -23.11 -3.38
N GLU A 303 18.16 -23.33 -3.00
CA GLU A 303 19.02 -22.29 -2.46
C GLU A 303 20.04 -21.81 -3.50
N TYR A 304 20.17 -20.48 -3.63
CA TYR A 304 21.15 -19.80 -4.47
C TYR A 304 22.02 -18.89 -3.60
N ASP A 305 23.28 -18.71 -3.98
CA ASP A 305 24.24 -17.82 -3.32
C ASP A 305 24.39 -16.45 -4.02
N TYR A 306 23.60 -16.22 -5.05
CA TYR A 306 23.58 -14.98 -5.83
C TYR A 306 22.14 -14.54 -6.13
N TYR A 307 21.99 -13.28 -6.56
CA TYR A 307 20.74 -12.75 -7.07
C TYR A 307 20.89 -12.26 -8.52
N ASN A 308 20.13 -12.82 -9.41
CA ASN A 308 19.80 -12.31 -10.74
C ASN A 308 18.45 -12.89 -11.12
N PHE A 309 17.46 -12.02 -11.30
CA PHE A 309 16.07 -12.44 -11.51
C PHE A 309 15.93 -13.35 -12.74
N ALA A 310 16.43 -12.89 -13.90
CA ALA A 310 16.35 -13.64 -15.15
C ALA A 310 17.06 -14.99 -15.06
N LYS A 311 18.32 -14.97 -14.61
CA LYS A 311 19.17 -16.17 -14.56
C LYS A 311 18.61 -17.23 -13.63
N ILE A 312 18.13 -16.85 -12.45
CA ILE A 312 17.57 -17.80 -11.47
C ILE A 312 16.27 -18.39 -12.00
N ASN A 313 15.36 -17.57 -12.56
CA ASN A 313 14.12 -18.10 -13.15
C ASN A 313 14.38 -19.03 -14.34
N ASN A 314 15.35 -18.71 -15.20
CA ASN A 314 15.76 -19.58 -16.30
C ASN A 314 16.31 -20.93 -15.79
N ASP A 315 17.18 -20.89 -14.78
CA ASP A 315 17.74 -22.09 -14.16
C ASP A 315 16.65 -22.93 -13.49
N MET A 316 15.72 -22.29 -12.75
CA MET A 316 14.57 -22.97 -12.15
C MET A 316 13.75 -23.74 -13.17
N VAL A 317 13.42 -23.10 -14.31
CA VAL A 317 12.65 -23.76 -15.38
C VAL A 317 13.42 -24.91 -16.01
N LYS A 318 14.71 -24.73 -16.23
CA LYS A 318 15.55 -25.72 -16.90
C LYS A 318 15.87 -26.94 -16.04
N ASN A 319 16.16 -26.71 -14.75
CA ASN A 319 16.81 -27.73 -13.91
C ASN A 319 15.99 -28.19 -12.71
N HIS A 320 14.98 -27.42 -12.24
CA HIS A 320 14.35 -27.68 -10.94
C HIS A 320 12.86 -27.98 -10.99
N ILE A 321 12.10 -27.41 -11.94
CA ILE A 321 10.65 -27.67 -12.02
C ILE A 321 10.38 -29.08 -12.53
N ASP A 322 9.17 -29.58 -12.23
CA ASP A 322 8.75 -30.89 -12.70
C ASP A 322 8.75 -30.97 -14.25
N LYS A 323 9.23 -32.09 -14.80
CA LYS A 323 9.36 -32.25 -16.26
C LYS A 323 8.03 -32.20 -16.99
N ASP A 324 6.97 -32.66 -16.33
CA ASP A 324 5.60 -32.69 -16.84
C ASP A 324 4.85 -31.37 -16.64
N SER A 325 5.50 -30.32 -16.16
CA SER A 325 4.91 -28.98 -16.09
C SER A 325 4.58 -28.45 -17.48
N GLU A 326 3.33 -28.05 -17.69
CA GLU A 326 2.87 -27.42 -18.93
C GLU A 326 2.87 -25.89 -18.82
N LEU A 327 2.66 -25.36 -17.64
CA LEU A 327 2.58 -23.94 -17.34
C LEU A 327 3.58 -23.53 -16.28
N ILE A 328 4.09 -22.32 -16.42
CA ILE A 328 4.96 -21.67 -15.44
C ILE A 328 4.23 -20.41 -14.95
N LEU A 329 4.14 -20.24 -13.66
CA LEU A 329 3.69 -19.00 -13.01
C LEU A 329 4.88 -18.39 -12.29
N PHE A 330 5.36 -17.24 -12.76
CA PHE A 330 6.32 -16.43 -12.03
C PHE A 330 5.58 -15.55 -11.04
N SER A 331 6.08 -15.48 -9.81
CA SER A 331 5.52 -14.65 -8.74
C SER A 331 6.62 -13.99 -7.91
N ASN A 332 6.43 -12.72 -7.58
CA ASN A 332 7.21 -12.08 -6.54
C ASN A 332 6.79 -12.61 -5.16
N ASN A 333 7.72 -12.53 -4.19
CA ASN A 333 7.46 -12.94 -2.80
C ASN A 333 6.54 -11.98 -2.01
N ASP A 334 6.24 -10.83 -2.57
CA ASP A 334 5.38 -9.78 -1.98
C ASP A 334 4.00 -9.68 -2.68
N ILE A 335 3.59 -10.76 -3.34
CA ILE A 335 2.22 -10.94 -3.86
C ILE A 335 1.34 -11.60 -2.78
N GLU A 336 0.12 -11.09 -2.63
CA GLU A 336 -0.92 -11.73 -1.83
C GLU A 336 -2.19 -11.91 -2.67
N LEU A 337 -2.64 -13.14 -2.84
CA LEU A 337 -3.86 -13.43 -3.58
C LEU A 337 -5.09 -12.93 -2.81
N ILE A 338 -5.95 -12.18 -3.49
CA ILE A 338 -7.25 -11.74 -2.96
C ILE A 338 -8.31 -12.78 -3.23
N ASN A 339 -8.30 -13.36 -4.45
CA ASN A 339 -9.22 -14.40 -4.88
C ASN A 339 -8.47 -15.59 -5.50
N ASP A 340 -9.20 -16.52 -6.09
CA ASP A 340 -8.64 -17.67 -6.81
C ASP A 340 -8.08 -17.25 -8.18
N SER A 341 -7.11 -16.33 -8.17
CA SER A 341 -6.53 -15.75 -9.37
C SER A 341 -5.81 -16.78 -10.24
N ILE A 342 -5.21 -17.80 -9.63
CA ILE A 342 -4.49 -18.86 -10.38
C ILE A 342 -5.46 -19.67 -11.24
N SER A 343 -6.57 -20.15 -10.68
CA SER A 343 -7.59 -20.88 -11.48
C SER A 343 -8.15 -20.02 -12.61
N ILE A 344 -8.38 -18.72 -12.35
CA ILE A 344 -8.85 -17.78 -13.38
C ILE A 344 -7.84 -17.66 -14.53
N MET A 345 -6.56 -17.50 -14.22
CA MET A 345 -5.50 -17.36 -15.22
C MET A 345 -5.29 -18.65 -16.01
N VAL A 346 -5.32 -19.81 -15.34
CA VAL A 346 -5.24 -21.12 -16.00
C VAL A 346 -6.43 -21.34 -16.94
N GLN A 347 -7.65 -20.99 -16.51
CA GLN A 347 -8.82 -21.08 -17.38
C GLN A 347 -8.72 -20.15 -18.60
N ALA A 348 -8.20 -18.92 -18.40
CA ALA A 348 -7.96 -17.98 -19.49
C ALA A 348 -6.95 -18.54 -20.50
N TYR A 349 -5.88 -19.19 -20.03
CA TYR A 349 -4.93 -19.89 -20.89
C TYR A 349 -5.59 -21.01 -21.66
N ILE A 350 -6.34 -21.89 -21.01
CA ILE A 350 -7.01 -23.04 -21.67
C ILE A 350 -7.94 -22.56 -22.78
N ASN A 351 -8.74 -21.53 -22.51
CA ASN A 351 -9.69 -20.96 -23.48
C ASN A 351 -9.00 -20.32 -24.70
N ASN A 352 -7.73 -19.90 -24.54
CA ASN A 352 -6.96 -19.21 -25.57
C ASN A 352 -5.67 -19.97 -25.96
N LYS A 353 -5.53 -21.23 -25.59
CA LYS A 353 -4.28 -22.03 -25.65
C LYS A 353 -3.52 -21.87 -26.97
N LYS A 354 -4.22 -21.80 -28.09
CA LYS A 354 -3.61 -21.68 -29.43
C LYS A 354 -2.87 -20.35 -29.64
N ASN A 355 -3.41 -19.26 -29.10
CA ASN A 355 -2.94 -17.91 -29.35
C ASN A 355 -2.35 -17.23 -28.13
N ALA A 356 -2.43 -17.82 -26.94
CA ALA A 356 -1.96 -17.22 -25.71
C ALA A 356 -0.43 -17.04 -25.71
N GLY A 357 -0.01 -15.81 -25.47
CA GLY A 357 1.33 -15.45 -25.02
C GLY A 357 1.43 -15.54 -23.50
N THR A 358 1.55 -14.41 -22.82
CA THR A 358 1.48 -14.34 -21.37
C THR A 358 0.06 -14.08 -20.89
N ILE A 359 -0.26 -14.60 -19.70
CA ILE A 359 -1.51 -14.32 -18.98
C ILE A 359 -1.17 -13.60 -17.68
N GLY A 360 -1.61 -12.37 -17.54
CA GLY A 360 -1.44 -11.56 -16.33
C GLY A 360 -2.72 -11.43 -15.51
N CYS A 361 -2.61 -10.73 -14.41
CA CYS A 361 -3.70 -10.43 -13.50
C CYS A 361 -3.77 -8.94 -13.15
N ARG A 362 -4.81 -8.53 -12.44
CA ARG A 362 -4.96 -7.20 -11.89
C ARG A 362 -4.22 -7.12 -10.56
N LEU A 363 -3.23 -6.20 -10.46
CA LEU A 363 -2.50 -5.96 -9.23
C LEU A 363 -2.91 -4.64 -8.60
N HIS A 364 -3.00 -4.63 -7.28
CA HIS A 364 -3.31 -3.46 -6.47
C HIS A 364 -2.26 -3.23 -5.42
N TYR A 365 -2.02 -1.96 -5.11
CA TYR A 365 -1.38 -1.58 -3.86
C TYR A 365 -2.30 -1.91 -2.67
N ALA A 366 -1.73 -2.06 -1.48
CA ALA A 366 -2.50 -2.37 -0.27
C ALA A 366 -3.60 -1.33 0.01
N ASP A 367 -3.38 -0.06 -0.35
CA ASP A 367 -4.33 1.04 -0.22
C ASP A 367 -5.48 1.03 -1.25
N GLY A 368 -5.55 -0.01 -2.09
CA GLY A 368 -6.62 -0.23 -3.07
C GLY A 368 -6.41 0.41 -4.42
N TYR A 369 -5.41 1.29 -4.59
CA TYR A 369 -5.13 1.83 -5.92
C TYR A 369 -4.63 0.76 -6.88
N LEU A 370 -5.04 0.88 -8.14
CA LEU A 370 -4.58 -0.02 -9.18
C LEU A 370 -3.09 0.21 -9.45
N GLN A 371 -2.32 -0.87 -9.45
CA GLN A 371 -0.90 -0.87 -9.77
C GLN A 371 -0.62 -1.35 -11.19
N HIS A 372 -1.33 -2.40 -11.61
CA HIS A 372 -1.11 -3.05 -12.90
C HIS A 372 -2.39 -3.66 -13.47
N LEU A 373 -2.65 -3.38 -14.73
CA LEU A 373 -3.69 -4.01 -15.55
C LEU A 373 -3.16 -4.29 -16.98
N GLY A 374 -1.92 -4.72 -17.05
CA GLY A 374 -1.17 -4.93 -18.30
C GLY A 374 -0.17 -3.80 -18.58
N ILE A 375 0.63 -3.99 -19.61
CA ILE A 375 1.63 -3.04 -20.09
C ILE A 375 1.18 -2.49 -21.43
N LYS A 376 1.29 -1.16 -21.62
CA LYS A 376 1.21 -0.47 -22.90
C LYS A 376 2.57 0.11 -23.26
N ILE A 377 2.94 -0.05 -24.50
CA ILE A 377 4.13 0.56 -25.08
C ILE A 377 3.67 1.71 -25.96
N ILE A 378 4.25 2.89 -25.74
CA ILE A 378 3.88 4.13 -26.40
C ILE A 378 5.15 4.74 -27.00
N LYS A 379 5.16 4.97 -28.30
CA LYS A 379 6.25 5.67 -28.98
C LYS A 379 6.17 7.16 -28.65
N HIS A 380 7.29 7.77 -28.29
CA HIS A 380 7.35 9.22 -28.12
C HIS A 380 7.32 9.93 -29.48
N ILE A 381 6.60 11.03 -29.57
CA ILE A 381 6.43 11.78 -30.82
C ILE A 381 7.73 12.49 -31.25
N ASN A 382 8.52 12.98 -30.27
CA ASN A 382 9.64 13.89 -30.49
C ASN A 382 11.01 13.19 -30.54
N ASP A 383 11.08 11.94 -30.14
CA ASP A 383 12.29 11.13 -30.17
C ASP A 383 11.95 9.68 -30.53
N ASN A 384 12.94 8.89 -30.91
CA ASN A 384 12.72 7.48 -31.24
C ASN A 384 12.69 6.58 -29.99
N ASN A 385 12.27 7.10 -28.86
CA ASN A 385 12.17 6.41 -27.59
C ASN A 385 10.76 5.88 -27.32
N TYR A 386 10.62 5.04 -26.29
CA TYR A 386 9.37 4.38 -25.94
C TYR A 386 9.10 4.53 -24.44
N ALA A 387 7.84 4.73 -24.08
CA ALA A 387 7.37 4.57 -22.73
C ALA A 387 6.76 3.17 -22.54
N PHE A 388 7.13 2.51 -21.46
CA PHE A 388 6.61 1.20 -21.06
C PHE A 388 5.76 1.40 -19.81
N ALA A 389 4.47 1.64 -20.00
CA ALA A 389 3.59 2.08 -18.93
C ALA A 389 2.67 0.95 -18.45
N HIS A 390 2.56 0.81 -17.13
CA HIS A 390 1.51 -0.02 -16.55
C HIS A 390 0.15 0.64 -16.78
N VAL A 391 -0.80 -0.12 -17.30
CA VAL A 391 -2.15 0.36 -17.59
C VAL A 391 -2.90 0.62 -16.28
N GLY A 392 -3.52 1.79 -16.18
CA GLY A 392 -4.45 2.12 -15.11
C GLY A 392 -3.81 2.46 -13.77
N VAL A 393 -2.47 2.63 -13.70
CA VAL A 393 -1.80 3.10 -12.48
C VAL A 393 -2.50 4.36 -11.97
N THR A 394 -2.85 4.34 -10.67
CA THR A 394 -3.61 5.40 -9.97
C THR A 394 -5.13 5.44 -10.19
N TYR A 395 -5.72 4.59 -11.03
CA TYR A 395 -7.18 4.51 -11.11
C TYR A 395 -7.78 3.88 -9.84
N ASP A 396 -8.87 4.49 -9.36
CA ASP A 396 -9.72 3.89 -8.33
C ASP A 396 -10.30 2.56 -8.86
N PHE A 397 -10.13 1.47 -8.11
CA PHE A 397 -10.63 0.13 -8.46
C PHE A 397 -12.14 0.09 -8.75
N LYS A 398 -12.93 1.02 -8.20
CA LYS A 398 -14.37 1.15 -8.44
C LYS A 398 -14.73 1.44 -9.92
N LYS A 399 -13.75 1.89 -10.71
CA LYS A 399 -13.91 2.22 -12.13
C LYS A 399 -13.54 1.08 -13.07
N ILE A 400 -13.07 -0.05 -12.55
CA ILE A 400 -12.61 -1.17 -13.37
C ILE A 400 -13.78 -2.13 -13.59
N GLN A 401 -14.11 -2.39 -14.86
CA GLN A 401 -15.04 -3.46 -15.19
C GLN A 401 -14.40 -4.81 -14.84
N CYS A 402 -14.99 -5.52 -13.90
CA CYS A 402 -14.63 -6.90 -13.60
C CYS A 402 -15.24 -7.83 -14.66
N ASN A 403 -14.68 -9.04 -14.81
CA ASN A 403 -15.16 -10.12 -15.70
C ASN A 403 -14.76 -10.02 -17.18
N SER A 404 -13.68 -9.32 -17.51
CA SER A 404 -13.13 -9.32 -18.86
C SER A 404 -11.69 -9.83 -18.89
N ILE A 405 -11.32 -10.35 -20.06
CA ILE A 405 -9.93 -10.61 -20.42
C ILE A 405 -9.57 -9.53 -21.43
N ILE A 406 -8.58 -8.72 -21.11
CA ILE A 406 -8.13 -7.63 -22.00
C ILE A 406 -6.80 -8.00 -22.67
N GLN A 407 -6.62 -7.52 -23.89
CA GLN A 407 -5.37 -7.68 -24.63
C GLN A 407 -4.46 -6.49 -24.37
N ASN A 408 -3.21 -6.77 -24.08
CA ASN A 408 -2.18 -5.78 -23.80
C ASN A 408 -0.89 -6.08 -24.55
N HIS A 409 0.07 -5.14 -24.55
CA HIS A 409 1.39 -5.41 -25.10
C HIS A 409 2.19 -6.34 -24.19
N GLY A 410 1.87 -6.41 -22.89
CA GLY A 410 2.50 -7.34 -21.97
C GLY A 410 1.90 -7.34 -20.58
N ASN A 411 2.49 -8.17 -19.74
CA ASN A 411 2.20 -8.31 -18.30
C ASN A 411 3.51 -8.30 -17.51
N THR A 412 3.49 -7.80 -16.30
CA THR A 412 4.67 -7.80 -15.42
C THR A 412 4.96 -9.20 -14.86
N ALA A 413 6.24 -9.56 -14.74
CA ALA A 413 6.67 -10.80 -14.10
C ALA A 413 6.43 -10.85 -12.59
N ALA A 414 5.90 -9.79 -11.99
CA ALA A 414 5.48 -9.82 -10.59
C ALA A 414 4.41 -10.91 -10.33
N PHE A 415 3.51 -11.18 -11.32
CA PHE A 415 2.59 -12.32 -11.30
C PHE A 415 2.10 -12.63 -12.72
N VAL A 416 2.75 -13.56 -13.40
CA VAL A 416 2.47 -13.88 -14.80
C VAL A 416 2.55 -15.36 -15.10
N LEU A 417 1.58 -15.86 -15.87
CA LEU A 417 1.50 -17.23 -16.35
C LEU A 417 1.90 -17.30 -17.83
N ILE A 418 2.72 -18.29 -18.18
CA ILE A 418 3.12 -18.59 -19.57
C ILE A 418 3.22 -20.11 -19.76
N SER A 419 3.02 -20.62 -20.99
CA SER A 419 3.32 -22.03 -21.24
C SER A 419 4.83 -22.29 -21.23
N LYS A 420 5.24 -23.44 -20.65
CA LYS A 420 6.63 -23.86 -20.58
C LYS A 420 7.26 -23.92 -21.97
N ASN A 421 6.55 -24.50 -22.95
CA ASN A 421 7.04 -24.60 -24.32
C ASN A 421 7.32 -23.24 -24.95
N LEU A 422 6.49 -22.22 -24.65
CA LEU A 422 6.67 -20.89 -25.19
C LEU A 422 7.85 -20.17 -24.51
N PHE A 423 7.98 -20.33 -23.19
CA PHE A 423 9.11 -19.77 -22.45
C PHE A 423 10.44 -20.37 -22.93
N GLU A 424 10.51 -21.68 -23.09
CA GLU A 424 11.69 -22.38 -23.62
C GLU A 424 11.99 -21.99 -25.07
N LYS A 425 10.96 -21.84 -25.92
CA LYS A 425 11.10 -21.36 -27.30
C LYS A 425 11.78 -19.99 -27.40
N TYR A 426 11.51 -19.13 -26.40
CA TYR A 426 12.08 -17.78 -26.32
C TYR A 426 13.42 -17.73 -25.58
N ASN A 427 13.99 -18.88 -25.19
CA ASN A 427 15.20 -19.02 -24.41
C ASN A 427 15.08 -18.37 -23.01
N GLY A 428 13.86 -18.28 -22.48
CA GLY A 428 13.60 -17.69 -21.15
C GLY A 428 13.67 -16.17 -21.12
N PHE A 429 13.98 -15.64 -19.93
CA PHE A 429 14.26 -14.23 -19.74
C PHE A 429 15.67 -13.87 -20.24
N ASN A 430 15.83 -12.70 -20.84
CA ASN A 430 17.14 -12.20 -21.25
C ASN A 430 17.97 -11.79 -20.01
N GLU A 431 19.06 -12.51 -19.74
CA GLU A 431 19.91 -12.36 -18.55
C GLU A 431 20.78 -11.08 -18.57
N ASN A 432 20.80 -10.35 -19.68
CA ASN A 432 21.54 -9.10 -19.81
C ASN A 432 20.85 -7.90 -19.14
N TYR A 433 19.58 -8.00 -18.75
CA TYR A 433 18.91 -7.01 -17.94
C TYR A 433 19.39 -7.09 -16.50
N GLN A 434 19.70 -5.94 -15.90
CA GLN A 434 20.24 -5.91 -14.53
C GLN A 434 19.14 -5.68 -13.49
N VAL A 435 18.10 -4.92 -13.85
CA VAL A 435 17.06 -4.48 -12.90
C VAL A 435 15.64 -4.71 -13.43
N CYS A 436 15.37 -4.42 -14.70
CA CYS A 436 14.01 -4.44 -15.25
C CYS A 436 13.99 -4.63 -16.77
N PHE A 437 12.79 -4.83 -17.34
CA PHE A 437 12.45 -5.03 -18.74
C PHE A 437 12.69 -6.45 -19.29
N GLU A 438 13.22 -7.39 -18.54
CA GLU A 438 13.30 -8.79 -18.94
C GLU A 438 11.92 -9.37 -19.23
N ASP A 439 10.91 -8.98 -18.45
CA ASP A 439 9.51 -9.35 -18.64
C ASP A 439 8.89 -8.65 -19.87
N VAL A 440 9.22 -7.39 -20.09
CA VAL A 440 8.76 -6.65 -21.25
C VAL A 440 9.27 -7.29 -22.54
N GLU A 441 10.56 -7.64 -22.60
CA GLU A 441 11.16 -8.30 -23.76
C GLU A 441 10.48 -9.66 -24.03
N LEU A 442 10.27 -10.49 -23.00
CA LEU A 442 9.56 -11.77 -23.12
C LEU A 442 8.14 -11.58 -23.70
N ASN A 443 7.41 -10.57 -23.26
CA ASN A 443 6.09 -10.24 -23.79
C ASN A 443 6.16 -9.80 -25.26
N LEU A 444 7.17 -9.03 -25.64
CA LEU A 444 7.38 -8.61 -27.03
C LEU A 444 7.72 -9.78 -27.93
N MET A 445 8.51 -10.74 -27.46
CA MET A 445 8.79 -11.97 -28.23
C MET A 445 7.51 -12.75 -28.50
N ALA A 446 6.56 -12.77 -27.55
CA ALA A 446 5.26 -13.37 -27.79
C ALA A 446 4.47 -12.64 -28.89
N LEU A 447 4.48 -11.29 -28.91
CA LEU A 447 3.84 -10.51 -29.96
C LEU A 447 4.48 -10.74 -31.33
N ILE A 448 5.82 -10.82 -31.40
CA ILE A 448 6.56 -11.14 -32.63
C ILE A 448 6.14 -12.53 -33.19
N ASP A 449 5.89 -13.48 -32.29
CA ASP A 449 5.41 -14.84 -32.63
C ASP A 449 3.90 -14.89 -32.87
N ASN A 450 3.25 -13.74 -33.09
CA ASN A 450 1.81 -13.61 -33.30
C ASN A 450 0.95 -14.21 -32.17
N LYS A 451 1.48 -14.20 -30.94
CA LYS A 451 0.72 -14.51 -29.74
C LYS A 451 0.10 -13.26 -29.17
N ILE A 452 -0.89 -13.45 -28.29
CA ILE A 452 -1.64 -12.37 -27.64
C ILE A 452 -1.39 -12.43 -26.13
N ASN A 453 -0.92 -11.32 -25.57
CA ASN A 453 -0.77 -11.20 -24.13
C ASN A 453 -2.11 -10.74 -23.53
N TYR A 454 -2.62 -11.52 -22.60
CA TYR A 454 -3.91 -11.28 -21.95
C TYR A 454 -3.74 -10.86 -20.49
N THR A 455 -4.60 -9.98 -20.01
CA THR A 455 -4.71 -9.65 -18.58
C THR A 455 -6.12 -9.96 -18.09
N CYS A 456 -6.25 -10.79 -17.06
CA CYS A 456 -7.51 -11.16 -16.45
C CYS A 456 -7.93 -10.10 -15.43
N THR A 457 -8.98 -9.34 -15.69
CA THR A 457 -9.42 -8.24 -14.81
C THR A 457 -10.07 -8.75 -13.51
N ASN A 458 -10.54 -10.00 -13.51
CA ASN A 458 -11.16 -10.66 -12.36
C ASN A 458 -10.18 -11.55 -11.55
N ALA A 459 -8.96 -11.77 -12.04
CA ALA A 459 -7.85 -12.31 -11.23
C ALA A 459 -7.21 -11.15 -10.47
N VAL A 460 -7.31 -11.12 -9.14
CA VAL A 460 -7.02 -9.93 -8.34
C VAL A 460 -6.08 -10.27 -7.20
N ASN A 461 -4.96 -9.55 -7.12
CA ASN A 461 -3.96 -9.72 -6.08
C ASN A 461 -3.48 -8.36 -5.54
N TYR A 462 -2.98 -8.34 -4.30
CA TYR A 462 -2.13 -7.26 -3.82
C TYR A 462 -0.69 -7.52 -4.27
N HIS A 463 0.04 -6.44 -4.55
CA HIS A 463 1.48 -6.44 -4.73
C HIS A 463 2.09 -5.32 -3.88
N TYR A 464 2.85 -5.70 -2.87
CA TYR A 464 3.41 -4.80 -1.86
C TYR A 464 4.69 -4.07 -2.33
N GLU A 465 4.84 -3.85 -3.60
CA GLU A 465 5.98 -3.32 -4.35
C GLU A 465 6.99 -2.47 -3.55
N SER A 466 8.26 -2.55 -3.93
CA SER A 466 9.39 -1.79 -3.36
C SER A 466 9.81 -2.17 -1.93
N GLN A 467 9.34 -3.31 -1.42
CA GLN A 467 9.77 -3.80 -0.11
C GLN A 467 11.18 -4.43 -0.15
N THR A 468 11.66 -4.81 -1.33
CA THR A 468 12.95 -5.53 -1.49
C THR A 468 13.97 -4.83 -2.36
N ARG A 469 13.58 -3.92 -3.27
CA ARG A 469 14.53 -3.15 -4.11
C ARG A 469 14.01 -1.73 -4.39
N GLY A 470 14.94 -0.78 -4.61
CA GLY A 470 14.61 0.60 -5.00
C GLY A 470 13.98 0.69 -6.39
N ARG A 471 13.32 1.84 -6.69
CA ARG A 471 12.62 2.12 -7.96
C ARG A 471 13.50 2.62 -9.10
N SER A 472 14.83 2.52 -9.01
CA SER A 472 15.72 3.07 -10.04
C SER A 472 15.75 2.18 -11.29
N VAL A 473 15.36 2.74 -12.43
CA VAL A 473 15.57 2.14 -13.75
C VAL A 473 17.00 2.43 -14.19
N LYS A 474 17.75 1.40 -14.64
CA LYS A 474 19.08 1.60 -15.24
C LYS A 474 18.93 2.03 -16.69
N ILE A 475 19.69 3.03 -17.08
CA ILE A 475 19.65 3.56 -18.44
C ILE A 475 20.07 2.51 -19.47
N GLU A 476 20.96 1.60 -19.12
CA GLU A 476 21.40 0.50 -19.96
C GLU A 476 20.27 -0.46 -20.27
N ASP A 477 19.46 -0.81 -19.26
CA ASP A 477 18.30 -1.68 -19.42
C ASP A 477 17.23 -1.01 -20.31
N TYR A 478 16.99 0.28 -20.08
CA TYR A 478 16.07 1.08 -20.90
C TYR A 478 16.52 1.17 -22.37
N ASN A 479 17.80 1.46 -22.61
CA ASN A 479 18.34 1.53 -23.96
C ASN A 479 18.22 0.17 -24.67
N ARG A 480 18.52 -0.92 -23.97
CA ARG A 480 18.42 -2.30 -24.49
C ARG A 480 17.02 -2.63 -24.96
N ILE A 481 15.99 -2.33 -24.15
CA ILE A 481 14.61 -2.62 -24.55
C ILE A 481 14.15 -1.71 -25.70
N CYS A 482 14.57 -0.45 -25.75
CA CYS A 482 14.29 0.42 -26.88
C CYS A 482 14.95 -0.07 -28.16
N ASP A 483 16.20 -0.56 -28.09
CA ASP A 483 16.90 -1.18 -29.22
C ASP A 483 16.19 -2.45 -29.69
N PHE A 484 15.73 -3.27 -28.75
CA PHE A 484 14.95 -4.48 -29.09
C PHE A 484 13.70 -4.13 -29.89
N VAL A 485 12.93 -3.12 -29.46
CA VAL A 485 11.73 -2.66 -30.17
C VAL A 485 12.07 -2.18 -31.59
N ARG A 486 13.13 -1.36 -31.73
CA ARG A 486 13.59 -0.83 -33.03
C ARG A 486 14.06 -1.92 -33.97
N ASN A 487 14.91 -2.81 -33.50
CA ASN A 487 15.51 -3.88 -34.32
C ASN A 487 14.49 -4.90 -34.82
N ASN A 488 13.38 -5.06 -34.12
CA ASN A 488 12.28 -5.93 -34.50
C ASN A 488 11.15 -5.21 -35.27
N ASN A 489 11.32 -3.92 -35.59
CA ASN A 489 10.34 -3.09 -36.33
C ASN A 489 8.94 -3.13 -35.70
N LEU A 490 8.85 -3.18 -34.40
CA LEU A 490 7.58 -3.21 -33.70
C LEU A 490 6.92 -1.82 -33.74
N ILE A 491 5.68 -1.77 -34.19
CA ILE A 491 4.88 -0.55 -34.33
C ILE A 491 3.81 -0.57 -33.25
N PHE A 492 3.78 0.46 -32.40
CA PHE A 492 2.84 0.63 -31.29
C PHE A 492 2.09 1.96 -31.38
#